data_b2d04e91e7ccee17cb2d45a9a86bb62b
#
_entry.id   b2d04e91e7ccee17cb2d45a9a86bb62b
#
_cell.length_a   1.000
_cell.length_b   1.000
_cell.length_c   1.000
_cell.angle_alpha   90.00
_cell.angle_beta   90.00
_cell.angle_gamma   90.00
#
_symmetry.space_group_name_H-M   'P 1'
#
loop_
_entity.id
_entity.type
_entity.pdbx_description
1 polymer ?
#
loop_
_entity_poly.entity_id
_entity_poly.type
_entity_poly.pdbx_seq_one_letter_code
_entity_poly.pdbx_strand_id
1 'polypeptide(L)'
;AGANKTGDDKKDIGNLFADDAGKAEAKEENIAKAVASIGAVTGADVLQAIVQSNENPTANSTDGIEKAKDAAEIAIAPAVSNKKEIKEASAKKDAVIAAGIALRAMAKGGKFAANNNAKDADAVNGVAASAVGKTLSTLIIAVRNTVDSGLKTINEVLSTLKQEDKSAEVTKTA
;
A
#
# COMPACT_ATOMS: atom_id res chain seq x y z
N ALA A 1 0.23 6.78 -12.12
CA ALA A 1 -0.16 5.74 -11.16
C ALA A 1 -1.66 5.55 -11.19
N GLY A 2 -2.15 4.36 -11.16
CA GLY A 2 -3.57 4.10 -11.04
C GLY A 2 -4.23 3.52 -12.30
N ALA A 3 -3.47 2.81 -13.11
CA ALA A 3 -4.05 2.00 -14.15
C ALA A 3 -4.95 0.92 -13.54
N ASN A 4 -6.16 0.82 -14.05
CA ASN A 4 -7.09 -0.25 -13.74
C ASN A 4 -6.76 -1.45 -14.65
N LYS A 5 -5.70 -2.19 -14.32
CA LYS A 5 -5.17 -3.28 -15.15
C LYS A 5 -6.03 -4.54 -15.09
N THR A 6 -6.78 -4.73 -14.01
CA THR A 6 -7.61 -5.93 -13.80
C THR A 6 -9.08 -5.73 -14.16
N GLY A 7 -9.43 -4.64 -14.86
CA GLY A 7 -10.81 -4.33 -15.27
C GLY A 7 -11.61 -3.60 -14.19
N ASP A 8 -12.88 -3.36 -14.44
CA ASP A 8 -13.76 -2.52 -13.61
C ASP A 8 -14.58 -3.30 -12.56
N ASP A 9 -14.66 -4.63 -12.68
CA ASP A 9 -15.45 -5.47 -11.78
C ASP A 9 -14.70 -5.80 -10.48
N LYS A 10 -14.52 -4.77 -9.65
CA LYS A 10 -13.82 -4.87 -8.35
C LYS A 10 -14.69 -4.51 -7.16
N LYS A 11 -15.95 -4.20 -7.41
CA LYS A 11 -16.87 -3.79 -6.34
C LYS A 11 -16.92 -4.81 -5.21
N ASP A 12 -16.88 -6.09 -5.56
CA ASP A 12 -17.03 -7.21 -4.61
C ASP A 12 -15.80 -7.39 -3.70
N ILE A 13 -14.66 -6.77 -4.01
CA ILE A 13 -13.51 -6.74 -3.09
C ILE A 13 -13.91 -6.06 -1.77
N GLY A 14 -14.91 -5.19 -1.81
CA GLY A 14 -15.50 -4.57 -0.63
C GLY A 14 -16.01 -5.57 0.40
N ASN A 15 -16.33 -6.82 0.03
CA ASN A 15 -16.72 -7.87 0.96
C ASN A 15 -15.66 -8.19 2.01
N LEU A 16 -14.37 -7.94 1.72
CA LEU A 16 -13.27 -8.08 2.70
C LEU A 16 -13.37 -7.06 3.85
N PHE A 17 -14.21 -6.05 3.71
CA PHE A 17 -14.43 -4.99 4.71
C PHE A 17 -15.82 -5.09 5.36
N ALA A 18 -16.56 -6.16 5.12
CA ALA A 18 -17.92 -6.36 5.63
C ALA A 18 -17.95 -6.57 7.15
N ASP A 19 -19.12 -6.39 7.73
CA ASP A 19 -19.44 -6.76 9.10
C ASP A 19 -19.69 -8.28 9.26
N ASP A 20 -20.03 -8.71 10.47
CA ASP A 20 -20.33 -10.11 10.74
C ASP A 20 -21.52 -10.65 9.93
N ALA A 21 -22.49 -9.83 9.57
CA ALA A 21 -23.61 -10.24 8.73
C ALA A 21 -23.20 -10.43 7.27
N GLY A 22 -22.28 -9.60 6.78
CA GLY A 22 -21.80 -9.63 5.41
C GLY A 22 -20.61 -10.56 5.15
N LYS A 23 -19.91 -11.02 6.18
CA LYS A 23 -18.67 -11.83 6.04
C LYS A 23 -18.85 -13.13 5.26
N ALA A 24 -20.07 -13.70 5.26
CA ALA A 24 -20.37 -14.92 4.51
C ALA A 24 -20.13 -14.78 3.00
N GLU A 25 -20.13 -13.55 2.48
CA GLU A 25 -19.85 -13.22 1.07
C GLU A 25 -18.38 -12.94 0.76
N ALA A 26 -17.50 -12.90 1.77
CA ALA A 26 -16.05 -12.82 1.58
C ALA A 26 -15.50 -14.21 1.19
N LYS A 27 -15.76 -14.62 -0.06
CA LYS A 27 -15.47 -15.93 -0.63
C LYS A 27 -14.23 -15.88 -1.51
N GLU A 28 -13.77 -17.05 -1.94
CA GLU A 28 -12.60 -17.27 -2.79
C GLU A 28 -12.56 -16.33 -4.02
N GLU A 29 -13.67 -16.11 -4.71
CA GLU A 29 -13.73 -15.23 -5.87
C GLU A 29 -13.42 -13.75 -5.56
N ASN A 30 -13.88 -13.25 -4.42
CA ASN A 30 -13.63 -11.89 -3.96
C ASN A 30 -12.15 -11.74 -3.53
N ILE A 31 -11.63 -12.77 -2.87
CA ILE A 31 -10.23 -12.87 -2.46
C ILE A 31 -9.34 -12.91 -3.70
N ALA A 32 -9.69 -13.69 -4.72
CA ALA A 32 -8.95 -13.78 -5.98
C ALA A 32 -8.89 -12.42 -6.72
N LYS A 33 -9.98 -11.64 -6.72
CA LYS A 33 -9.99 -10.28 -7.27
C LYS A 33 -9.03 -9.35 -6.53
N ALA A 34 -8.97 -9.44 -5.20
CA ALA A 34 -8.00 -8.67 -4.40
C ALA A 34 -6.55 -9.08 -4.70
N VAL A 35 -6.28 -10.39 -4.79
CA VAL A 35 -4.96 -10.92 -5.20
C VAL A 35 -4.56 -10.39 -6.58
N ALA A 36 -5.49 -10.41 -7.55
CA ALA A 36 -5.26 -9.91 -8.90
C ALA A 36 -4.90 -8.41 -8.89
N SER A 37 -5.62 -7.59 -8.13
CA SER A 37 -5.33 -6.16 -7.99
C SER A 37 -3.94 -5.91 -7.39
N ILE A 38 -3.57 -6.66 -6.34
CA ILE A 38 -2.24 -6.55 -5.72
C ILE A 38 -1.16 -7.04 -6.69
N GLY A 39 -1.41 -8.11 -7.45
CA GLY A 39 -0.49 -8.65 -8.44
C GLY A 39 -0.24 -7.72 -9.62
N ALA A 40 -1.24 -6.95 -10.02
CA ALA A 40 -1.20 -6.06 -11.20
C ALA A 40 -0.35 -4.80 -11.02
N VAL A 41 0.03 -4.45 -9.79
CA VAL A 41 0.73 -3.20 -9.46
C VAL A 41 2.11 -3.43 -8.89
N THR A 42 2.99 -2.44 -9.05
CA THR A 42 4.30 -2.43 -8.39
C THR A 42 4.18 -1.88 -6.96
N GLY A 43 5.19 -2.12 -6.12
CA GLY A 43 5.23 -1.49 -4.79
C GLY A 43 5.35 0.04 -4.86
N ALA A 44 5.96 0.57 -5.92
CA ALA A 44 6.02 2.01 -6.17
C ALA A 44 4.62 2.59 -6.45
N ASP A 45 3.78 1.89 -7.23
CA ASP A 45 2.39 2.29 -7.47
C ASP A 45 1.59 2.30 -6.16
N VAL A 46 1.82 1.31 -5.29
CA VAL A 46 1.18 1.22 -3.97
C VAL A 46 1.60 2.40 -3.09
N LEU A 47 2.90 2.67 -2.97
CA LEU A 47 3.41 3.80 -2.20
C LEU A 47 2.89 5.14 -2.74
N GLN A 48 2.83 5.29 -4.06
CA GLN A 48 2.27 6.49 -4.68
C GLN A 48 0.78 6.66 -4.37
N ALA A 49 0.00 5.59 -4.37
CA ALA A 49 -1.41 5.64 -3.98
C ALA A 49 -1.59 6.03 -2.49
N ILE A 50 -0.67 5.60 -1.61
CA ILE A 50 -0.65 6.03 -0.21
C ILE A 50 -0.38 7.54 -0.11
N VAL A 51 0.66 8.03 -0.79
CA VAL A 51 1.04 9.46 -0.77
C VAL A 51 -0.06 10.35 -1.35
N GLN A 52 -0.81 9.85 -2.33
CA GLN A 52 -1.92 10.59 -2.96
C GLN A 52 -3.23 10.54 -2.15
N SER A 53 -3.28 9.77 -1.07
CA SER A 53 -4.46 9.72 -0.20
C SER A 53 -4.62 11.01 0.60
N ASN A 54 -5.83 11.26 1.06
CA ASN A 54 -6.13 12.39 1.93
C ASN A 54 -5.32 12.26 3.23
N GLU A 55 -4.62 13.33 3.61
CA GLU A 55 -3.85 13.39 4.86
C GLU A 55 -4.74 13.31 6.11
N ASN A 56 -5.99 13.72 5.99
CA ASN A 56 -7.00 13.67 7.07
C ASN A 56 -8.21 12.83 6.60
N PRO A 57 -8.06 11.50 6.44
CA PRO A 57 -9.13 10.65 5.97
C PRO A 57 -10.27 10.61 6.98
N THR A 58 -11.49 10.59 6.48
CA THR A 58 -12.68 10.53 7.31
C THR A 58 -13.38 9.17 7.13
N ALA A 59 -13.56 8.45 8.23
CA ALA A 59 -14.33 7.22 8.23
C ALA A 59 -15.83 7.54 8.06
N ASN A 60 -16.44 6.99 7.02
CA ASN A 60 -17.88 7.11 6.83
C ASN A 60 -18.61 6.03 7.62
N SER A 61 -19.21 6.41 8.75
CA SER A 61 -19.91 5.47 9.65
C SER A 61 -21.25 4.95 9.09
N THR A 62 -21.79 5.61 8.07
CA THR A 62 -23.08 5.23 7.46
C THR A 62 -22.90 4.31 6.25
N ASP A 63 -21.93 4.62 5.40
CA ASP A 63 -21.73 3.92 4.14
C ASP A 63 -20.45 3.07 4.10
N GLY A 64 -19.57 3.19 5.10
CA GLY A 64 -18.38 2.35 5.20
C GLY A 64 -17.51 2.38 3.94
N ILE A 65 -17.15 1.19 3.46
CA ILE A 65 -16.31 0.99 2.27
C ILE A 65 -16.93 1.57 0.98
N GLU A 66 -18.26 1.70 0.89
CA GLU A 66 -18.94 2.18 -0.32
C GLU A 66 -18.63 3.64 -0.66
N LYS A 67 -18.22 4.43 0.32
CA LYS A 67 -17.85 5.84 0.16
C LYS A 67 -16.35 6.11 0.23
N ALA A 68 -15.54 5.09 0.43
CA ALA A 68 -14.09 5.24 0.42
C ALA A 68 -13.60 5.61 -1.00
N LYS A 69 -12.78 6.68 -1.10
CA LYS A 69 -12.31 7.25 -2.36
C LYS A 69 -10.83 7.01 -2.63
N ASP A 70 -10.06 6.78 -1.58
CA ASP A 70 -8.61 6.61 -1.63
C ASP A 70 -8.14 5.51 -0.68
N ALA A 71 -6.83 5.25 -0.65
CA ALA A 71 -6.26 4.18 0.14
C ALA A 71 -6.41 4.38 1.66
N ALA A 72 -6.31 5.61 2.14
CA ALA A 72 -6.47 5.92 3.55
C ALA A 72 -7.92 5.71 4.01
N GLU A 73 -8.89 6.15 3.21
CA GLU A 73 -10.31 5.93 3.50
C GLU A 73 -10.70 4.45 3.44
N ILE A 74 -10.14 3.66 2.49
CA ILE A 74 -10.29 2.19 2.48
C ILE A 74 -9.74 1.58 3.77
N ALA A 75 -8.55 2.02 4.20
CA ALA A 75 -7.90 1.47 5.39
C ALA A 75 -8.72 1.65 6.67
N ILE A 76 -9.36 2.82 6.83
CA ILE A 76 -10.15 3.15 8.02
C ILE A 76 -11.65 2.88 7.86
N ALA A 77 -12.11 2.39 6.70
CA ALA A 77 -13.51 2.14 6.44
C ALA A 77 -14.10 1.21 7.52
N PRO A 78 -15.14 1.65 8.27
CA PRO A 78 -15.79 0.80 9.24
C PRO A 78 -16.61 -0.28 8.53
N ALA A 79 -16.78 -1.41 9.19
CA ALA A 79 -17.71 -2.44 8.76
C ALA A 79 -19.15 -1.97 9.04
N VAL A 80 -19.92 -1.75 7.98
CA VAL A 80 -21.31 -1.29 8.05
C VAL A 80 -22.22 -2.32 7.42
N SER A 81 -23.34 -2.60 8.08
CA SER A 81 -24.31 -3.61 7.62
C SER A 81 -24.78 -3.30 6.20
N ASN A 82 -24.78 -4.31 5.34
CA ASN A 82 -25.14 -4.22 3.91
C ASN A 82 -24.27 -3.27 3.05
N LYS A 83 -23.17 -2.75 3.59
CA LYS A 83 -22.22 -1.88 2.87
C LYS A 83 -20.92 -2.65 2.58
N LYS A 84 -20.87 -3.32 1.45
CA LYS A 84 -19.83 -4.30 1.11
C LYS A 84 -19.29 -4.21 -0.31
N GLU A 85 -19.56 -3.11 -1.00
CA GLU A 85 -19.10 -2.88 -2.37
C GLU A 85 -18.18 -1.66 -2.45
N ILE A 86 -17.09 -1.74 -3.22
CA ILE A 86 -16.33 -0.55 -3.59
C ILE A 86 -17.09 0.13 -4.73
N LYS A 87 -17.68 1.30 -4.47
CA LYS A 87 -18.53 2.02 -5.44
C LYS A 87 -17.82 3.18 -6.10
N GLU A 88 -16.97 3.92 -5.36
CA GLU A 88 -16.29 5.09 -5.88
C GLU A 88 -15.24 4.70 -6.95
N ALA A 89 -15.30 5.36 -8.11
CA ALA A 89 -14.43 5.02 -9.24
C ALA A 89 -12.94 5.17 -8.94
N SER A 90 -12.57 6.17 -8.12
CA SER A 90 -11.19 6.37 -7.70
C SER A 90 -10.66 5.23 -6.83
N ALA A 91 -11.51 4.63 -6.00
CA ALA A 91 -11.17 3.51 -5.12
C ALA A 91 -11.05 2.17 -5.88
N LYS A 92 -11.61 2.04 -7.08
CA LYS A 92 -11.52 0.82 -7.91
C LYS A 92 -10.17 0.63 -8.60
N LYS A 93 -9.25 1.58 -8.50
CA LYS A 93 -7.90 1.45 -9.07
C LYS A 93 -7.10 0.39 -8.32
N ASP A 94 -6.40 -0.48 -9.04
CA ASP A 94 -5.59 -1.57 -8.44
C ASP A 94 -4.62 -1.09 -7.37
N ALA A 95 -3.91 0.01 -7.63
CA ALA A 95 -2.96 0.57 -6.68
C ALA A 95 -3.64 1.09 -5.40
N VAL A 96 -4.83 1.68 -5.53
CA VAL A 96 -5.61 2.20 -4.39
C VAL A 96 -6.13 1.06 -3.53
N ILE A 97 -6.64 -0.01 -4.15
CA ILE A 97 -7.08 -1.22 -3.44
C ILE A 97 -5.90 -1.86 -2.69
N ALA A 98 -4.79 -2.10 -3.40
CA ALA A 98 -3.60 -2.70 -2.80
C ALA A 98 -3.05 -1.87 -1.63
N ALA A 99 -3.02 -0.55 -1.79
CA ALA A 99 -2.59 0.39 -0.76
C ALA A 99 -3.53 0.41 0.46
N GLY A 100 -4.84 0.44 0.23
CA GLY A 100 -5.84 0.39 1.30
C GLY A 100 -5.77 -0.91 2.11
N ILE A 101 -5.59 -2.05 1.43
CA ILE A 101 -5.39 -3.35 2.10
C ILE A 101 -4.10 -3.34 2.91
N ALA A 102 -2.99 -2.85 2.35
CA ALA A 102 -1.70 -2.78 3.06
C ALA A 102 -1.78 -1.90 4.31
N LEU A 103 -2.33 -0.68 4.19
CA LEU A 103 -2.50 0.24 5.31
C LEU A 103 -3.39 -0.37 6.41
N ARG A 104 -4.52 -0.99 6.03
CA ARG A 104 -5.42 -1.64 7.00
C ARG A 104 -4.74 -2.81 7.71
N ALA A 105 -3.98 -3.63 6.98
CA ALA A 105 -3.27 -4.76 7.56
C ALA A 105 -2.16 -4.34 8.54
N MET A 106 -1.54 -3.18 8.33
CA MET A 106 -0.52 -2.62 9.22
C MET A 106 -1.11 -1.82 10.39
N ALA A 107 -2.37 -1.42 10.31
CA ALA A 107 -3.01 -0.61 11.34
C ALA A 107 -3.27 -1.42 12.61
N LYS A 108 -3.08 -0.79 13.78
CA LYS A 108 -3.45 -1.39 15.07
C LYS A 108 -4.96 -1.68 15.08
N GLY A 109 -5.32 -2.95 15.17
CA GLY A 109 -6.71 -3.38 15.16
C GLY A 109 -7.37 -3.44 13.78
N GLY A 110 -6.59 -3.33 12.70
CA GLY A 110 -7.07 -3.56 11.34
C GLY A 110 -7.60 -4.99 11.19
N LYS A 111 -8.82 -5.11 10.64
CA LYS A 111 -9.51 -6.40 10.48
C LYS A 111 -10.06 -6.53 9.07
N PHE A 112 -10.06 -7.74 8.57
CA PHE A 112 -10.74 -8.12 7.33
C PHE A 112 -11.82 -9.14 7.62
N ALA A 113 -12.88 -9.10 6.81
CA ALA A 113 -13.90 -10.12 6.83
C ALA A 113 -13.41 -11.36 6.08
N ALA A 114 -13.74 -12.52 6.62
CA ALA A 114 -13.61 -13.80 5.94
C ALA A 114 -14.84 -14.62 6.31
N ASN A 115 -15.30 -15.48 5.41
CA ASN A 115 -16.37 -16.42 5.75
C ASN A 115 -15.87 -17.47 6.76
N ASN A 116 -16.76 -18.36 7.21
CA ASN A 116 -16.42 -19.37 8.23
C ASN A 116 -15.57 -20.53 7.67
N ASN A 117 -15.17 -20.51 6.40
CA ASN A 117 -14.28 -21.50 5.81
C ASN A 117 -12.83 -21.14 6.17
N ALA A 118 -12.11 -22.05 6.80
CA ALA A 118 -10.73 -21.84 7.21
C ALA A 118 -9.80 -21.50 6.02
N LYS A 119 -10.03 -22.10 4.84
CA LYS A 119 -9.24 -21.80 3.62
C LYS A 119 -9.40 -20.36 3.17
N ASP A 120 -10.60 -19.80 3.26
CA ASP A 120 -10.87 -18.43 2.87
C ASP A 120 -10.25 -17.44 3.89
N ALA A 121 -10.27 -17.77 5.18
CA ALA A 121 -9.59 -16.99 6.21
C ALA A 121 -8.08 -16.96 6.00
N ASP A 122 -7.46 -18.09 5.67
CA ASP A 122 -6.03 -18.17 5.34
C ASP A 122 -5.70 -17.39 4.07
N ALA A 123 -6.58 -17.45 3.06
CA ALA A 123 -6.41 -16.70 1.83
C ALA A 123 -6.48 -15.18 2.07
N VAL A 124 -7.40 -14.70 2.91
CA VAL A 124 -7.47 -13.28 3.31
C VAL A 124 -6.19 -12.85 4.01
N ASN A 125 -5.65 -13.67 4.92
CA ASN A 125 -4.36 -13.40 5.55
C ASN A 125 -3.23 -13.33 4.52
N GLY A 126 -3.24 -14.21 3.52
CA GLY A 126 -2.30 -14.20 2.39
C GLY A 126 -2.37 -12.91 1.56
N VAL A 127 -3.58 -12.42 1.27
CA VAL A 127 -3.81 -11.13 0.60
C VAL A 127 -3.19 -9.98 1.39
N ALA A 128 -3.49 -9.91 2.69
CA ALA A 128 -2.97 -8.88 3.57
C ALA A 128 -1.44 -8.92 3.62
N ALA A 129 -0.84 -10.09 3.83
CA ALA A 129 0.61 -10.29 3.86
C ALA A 129 1.27 -9.90 2.53
N SER A 130 0.67 -10.24 1.39
CA SER A 130 1.17 -9.89 0.06
C SER A 130 1.18 -8.38 -0.16
N ALA A 131 0.11 -7.68 0.18
CA ALA A 131 0.02 -6.23 0.06
C ALA A 131 1.06 -5.52 0.95
N VAL A 132 1.18 -5.94 2.22
CA VAL A 132 2.18 -5.40 3.16
C VAL A 132 3.60 -5.69 2.69
N GLY A 133 3.89 -6.93 2.30
CA GLY A 133 5.22 -7.33 1.82
C GLY A 133 5.67 -6.52 0.61
N LYS A 134 4.79 -6.32 -0.38
CA LYS A 134 5.06 -5.49 -1.56
C LYS A 134 5.35 -4.04 -1.18
N THR A 135 4.59 -3.46 -0.27
CA THR A 135 4.75 -2.08 0.20
C THR A 135 6.05 -1.89 0.96
N LEU A 136 6.29 -2.71 1.98
CA LEU A 136 7.47 -2.57 2.86
C LEU A 136 8.77 -2.91 2.13
N SER A 137 8.80 -3.93 1.28
CA SER A 137 10.01 -4.26 0.50
C SER A 137 10.44 -3.09 -0.38
N THR A 138 9.48 -2.44 -1.05
CA THR A 138 9.77 -1.28 -1.89
C THR A 138 10.24 -0.08 -1.07
N LEU A 139 9.63 0.17 0.08
CA LEU A 139 10.04 1.23 0.99
C LEU A 139 11.47 1.01 1.51
N ILE A 140 11.82 -0.20 1.91
CA ILE A 140 13.17 -0.54 2.37
C ILE A 140 14.20 -0.32 1.26
N ILE A 141 13.91 -0.71 0.03
CA ILE A 141 14.79 -0.49 -1.12
C ILE A 141 14.97 1.01 -1.37
N ALA A 142 13.90 1.80 -1.33
CA ALA A 142 13.97 3.25 -1.51
C ALA A 142 14.83 3.92 -0.43
N VAL A 143 14.66 3.54 0.83
CA VAL A 143 15.48 4.06 1.94
C VAL A 143 16.95 3.71 1.76
N ARG A 144 17.28 2.46 1.42
CA ARG A 144 18.66 2.03 1.16
C ARG A 144 19.29 2.84 0.03
N ASN A 145 18.60 2.97 -1.10
CA ASN A 145 19.09 3.75 -2.24
C ASN A 145 19.37 5.22 -1.87
N THR A 146 18.53 5.82 -1.04
CA THR A 146 18.73 7.20 -0.57
C THR A 146 19.97 7.31 0.32
N VAL A 147 20.17 6.37 1.25
CA VAL A 147 21.35 6.33 2.13
C VAL A 147 22.61 6.11 1.30
N ASP A 148 22.62 5.15 0.39
CA ASP A 148 23.78 4.84 -0.46
C ASP A 148 24.17 6.03 -1.33
N SER A 149 23.18 6.73 -1.90
CA SER A 149 23.42 7.96 -2.69
C SER A 149 24.02 9.07 -1.83
N GLY A 150 23.52 9.26 -0.60
CA GLY A 150 24.05 10.24 0.35
C GLY A 150 25.50 9.94 0.74
N LEU A 151 25.81 8.67 1.06
CA LEU A 151 27.18 8.25 1.39
C LEU A 151 28.14 8.43 0.21
N LYS A 152 27.69 8.13 -1.01
CA LYS A 152 28.49 8.36 -2.22
C LYS A 152 28.85 9.85 -2.38
N THR A 153 27.88 10.74 -2.23
CA THR A 153 28.10 12.19 -2.30
C THR A 153 29.10 12.67 -1.25
N ILE A 154 28.99 12.18 0.00
CA ILE A 154 29.94 12.51 1.07
C ILE A 154 31.34 12.03 0.72
N ASN A 155 31.52 10.81 0.21
CA ASN A 155 32.80 10.27 -0.18
C ASN A 155 33.45 11.07 -1.34
N GLU A 156 32.64 11.52 -2.29
CA GLU A 156 33.10 12.37 -3.39
C GLU A 156 33.68 13.72 -2.87
N VAL A 157 32.92 14.36 -1.96
CA VAL A 157 33.36 15.63 -1.32
C VAL A 157 34.65 15.43 -0.50
N LEU A 158 34.73 14.37 0.29
CA LEU A 158 35.92 14.05 1.08
C LEU A 158 37.14 13.77 0.20
N SER A 159 36.95 13.17 -0.98
CA SER A 159 38.03 12.91 -1.93
C SER A 159 38.60 14.18 -2.51
N THR A 160 37.76 15.20 -2.77
CA THR A 160 38.22 16.51 -3.26
C THR A 160 39.02 17.25 -2.19
N LEU A 161 38.58 17.24 -0.93
CA LEU A 161 39.31 17.86 0.18
C LEU A 161 40.71 17.26 0.38
N LYS A 162 40.86 15.95 0.32
CA LYS A 162 42.18 15.27 0.41
C LYS A 162 43.11 15.63 -0.75
N GLN A 163 42.59 15.95 -1.91
CA GLN A 163 43.36 16.30 -3.07
C GLN A 163 43.86 17.74 -3.00
N GLU A 164 43.09 18.66 -2.44
CA GLU A 164 43.48 20.04 -2.21
C GLU A 164 44.62 20.17 -1.16
N ASP A 165 44.53 19.40 -0.06
CA ASP A 165 45.58 19.36 0.97
C ASP A 165 46.93 18.86 0.43
N LYS A 166 46.94 17.86 -0.44
CA LYS A 166 48.16 17.37 -1.09
C LYS A 166 48.80 18.41 -2.05
N SER A 167 47.98 19.19 -2.74
CA SER A 167 48.50 20.25 -3.63
C SER A 167 49.08 21.41 -2.86
N ALA A 168 48.56 21.74 -1.68
CA ALA A 168 49.09 22.79 -0.80
C ALA A 168 50.42 22.41 -0.16
N GLU A 169 50.70 21.15 0.11
CA GLU A 169 51.93 20.64 0.70
C GLU A 169 53.10 20.66 -0.30
N VAL A 170 52.84 20.43 -1.59
CA VAL A 170 53.84 20.46 -2.65
C VAL A 170 54.32 21.89 -2.95
N THR A 171 53.51 22.93 -2.73
CA THR A 171 53.85 24.31 -2.94
C THR A 171 54.66 24.95 -1.80
N LYS A 172 54.77 24.29 -0.63
CA LYS A 172 55.57 24.79 0.52
C LYS A 172 57.02 24.28 0.53
N THR A 173 57.42 23.42 -0.39
CA THR A 173 58.78 22.82 -0.46
C THR A 173 59.58 23.30 -1.66
N ALA A 174 59.23 24.40 -2.32
CA ALA A 174 59.99 25.02 -3.42
C ALA A 174 60.57 26.36 -2.99
#